data_c2e212eccc23f2f249adaac4b6641e4b
#
_entry.id   c2e212eccc23f2f249adaac4b6641e4b
#
_cell.length_a   1.000
_cell.length_b   1.000
_cell.length_c   1.000
_cell.angle_alpha   90.00
_cell.angle_beta   90.00
_cell.angle_gamma   90.00
#
_symmetry.space_group_name_H-M   'P 1'
#
loop_
_entity.id
_entity.type
_entity.pdbx_description
1 polymer ?
#
loop_
_entity_poly.entity_id
_entity_poly.type
_entity_poly.pdbx_seq_one_letter_code
_entity_poly.pdbx_strand_id
1 'polypeptide(L)'
;IDIMAGAVAKFNELYPAQALRPYDVIFSFDGARERAAISEKLNCGLGETATLTIQRPREVTVSLSKPGSLGLKLDYTDDSIGGVIADLVDSGLVAKWNSDHASDAITVGDRIVELGGEQLTGKTILERLKAAEELRLKVLKY
;
A
#
# COMPACT_ATOMS: atom_id res chain seq x y z
N ILE A 1 -3.37 -6.29 4.80
CA ILE A 1 -3.78 -7.53 5.49
C ILE A 1 -2.77 -8.61 5.19
N ASP A 2 -2.27 -9.21 6.23
CA ASP A 2 -1.45 -10.40 6.11
C ASP A 2 -2.38 -11.62 6.07
N ILE A 3 -2.36 -12.36 4.98
CA ILE A 3 -3.25 -13.51 4.78
C ILE A 3 -2.55 -14.75 5.31
N MET A 4 -2.90 -15.10 6.54
CA MET A 4 -2.37 -16.27 7.24
C MET A 4 -3.38 -17.41 7.23
N ALA A 5 -2.95 -18.60 7.65
CA ALA A 5 -3.85 -19.72 7.87
C ALA A 5 -4.93 -19.36 8.89
N GLY A 6 -6.12 -19.90 8.73
CA GLY A 6 -7.26 -19.65 9.63
C GLY A 6 -8.52 -19.22 8.90
N ALA A 7 -9.36 -18.41 9.56
CA ALA A 7 -10.66 -18.00 9.04
C ALA A 7 -10.60 -17.28 7.69
N VAL A 8 -9.60 -16.41 7.50
CA VAL A 8 -9.42 -15.66 6.24
C VAL A 8 -9.02 -16.62 5.11
N ALA A 9 -8.08 -17.52 5.33
CA ALA A 9 -7.67 -18.48 4.34
C ALA A 9 -8.84 -19.38 3.92
N LYS A 10 -9.64 -19.83 4.88
CA LYS A 10 -10.84 -20.63 4.63
C LYS A 10 -11.89 -19.85 3.82
N PHE A 11 -12.11 -18.60 4.17
CA PHE A 11 -13.01 -17.72 3.42
C PHE A 11 -12.55 -17.57 1.97
N ASN A 12 -11.27 -17.32 1.73
CA ASN A 12 -10.70 -17.15 0.40
C ASN A 12 -10.83 -18.41 -0.45
N GLU A 13 -10.69 -19.58 0.17
CA GLU A 13 -10.88 -20.88 -0.51
C GLU A 13 -12.33 -21.09 -0.94
N LEU A 14 -13.29 -20.74 -0.07
CA LEU A 14 -14.72 -20.91 -0.34
C LEU A 14 -15.28 -19.87 -1.32
N TYR A 15 -14.74 -18.64 -1.27
CA TYR A 15 -15.23 -17.49 -2.05
C TYR A 15 -14.10 -16.82 -2.83
N PRO A 16 -13.50 -17.47 -3.84
CA PRO A 16 -12.34 -16.93 -4.56
C PRO A 16 -12.61 -15.58 -5.26
N ALA A 17 -13.86 -15.32 -5.67
CA ALA A 17 -14.22 -14.03 -6.29
C ALA A 17 -14.21 -12.87 -5.30
N GLN A 18 -14.33 -13.15 -4.00
CA GLN A 18 -14.34 -12.17 -2.92
C GLN A 18 -13.14 -12.33 -1.99
N ALA A 19 -12.12 -13.06 -2.42
CA ALA A 19 -10.95 -13.34 -1.61
C ALA A 19 -10.25 -12.07 -1.16
N LEU A 20 -9.85 -12.04 0.09
CA LEU A 20 -9.00 -10.98 0.65
C LEU A 20 -7.58 -11.14 0.07
N ARG A 21 -6.94 -10.03 -0.22
CA ARG A 21 -5.61 -9.96 -0.83
C ARG A 21 -4.67 -9.14 0.02
N PRO A 22 -3.36 -9.34 -0.13
CA PRO A 22 -2.39 -8.40 0.43
C PRO A 22 -2.70 -6.98 0.00
N TYR A 23 -2.46 -6.02 0.89
CA TYR A 23 -2.74 -4.57 0.73
C TYR A 23 -4.22 -4.18 0.75
N ASP A 24 -5.17 -5.10 0.86
CA ASP A 24 -6.55 -4.74 1.18
C ASP A 24 -6.60 -4.11 2.58
N VAL A 25 -7.40 -3.07 2.72
CA VAL A 25 -7.59 -2.37 4.00
C VAL A 25 -8.99 -2.67 4.52
N ILE A 26 -9.08 -3.10 5.77
CA ILE A 26 -10.36 -3.27 6.44
C ILE A 26 -10.88 -1.89 6.81
N PHE A 27 -11.92 -1.45 6.11
CA PHE A 27 -12.55 -0.16 6.32
C PHE A 27 -13.58 -0.20 7.45
N SER A 28 -14.31 -1.30 7.58
CA SER A 28 -15.20 -1.53 8.70
C SER A 28 -15.29 -3.02 9.06
N PHE A 29 -15.60 -3.28 10.32
CA PHE A 29 -15.79 -4.62 10.86
C PHE A 29 -17.08 -4.62 11.68
N ASP A 30 -18.12 -5.33 11.22
CA ASP A 30 -19.44 -5.33 11.82
C ASP A 30 -19.97 -3.92 12.16
N GLY A 31 -19.74 -2.97 11.24
CA GLY A 31 -20.11 -1.57 11.40
C GLY A 31 -19.12 -0.68 12.15
N ALA A 32 -18.12 -1.23 12.82
CA ALA A 32 -17.05 -0.46 13.46
C ALA A 32 -16.06 0.07 12.42
N ARG A 33 -15.78 1.36 12.45
CA ARG A 33 -14.88 2.03 11.49
C ARG A 33 -13.59 2.52 12.10
N GLU A 34 -13.53 2.67 13.40
CA GLU A 34 -12.33 3.11 14.09
C GLU A 34 -11.30 1.98 14.17
N ARG A 35 -10.05 2.31 13.88
CA ARG A 35 -8.94 1.36 13.87
C ARG A 35 -8.81 0.58 15.18
N ALA A 36 -8.95 1.27 16.31
CA ALA A 36 -8.88 0.64 17.62
C ALA A 36 -10.00 -0.37 17.85
N ALA A 37 -11.24 -0.02 17.46
CA ALA A 37 -12.40 -0.90 17.57
C ALA A 37 -12.28 -2.13 16.66
N ILE A 38 -11.77 -1.95 15.44
CA ILE A 38 -11.51 -3.05 14.50
C ILE A 38 -10.44 -4.01 15.07
N SER A 39 -9.35 -3.47 15.59
CA SER A 39 -8.27 -4.27 16.20
C SER A 39 -8.76 -5.06 17.40
N GLU A 40 -9.57 -4.44 18.26
CA GLU A 40 -10.17 -5.11 19.40
C GLU A 40 -11.05 -6.29 19.00
N LYS A 41 -11.92 -6.09 18.00
CA LYS A 41 -12.79 -7.15 17.47
C LYS A 41 -12.00 -8.30 16.84
N LEU A 42 -10.94 -8.01 16.13
CA LEU A 42 -10.05 -9.02 15.54
C LEU A 42 -9.33 -9.84 16.62
N ASN A 43 -8.90 -9.20 17.70
CA ASN A 43 -8.19 -9.84 18.81
C ASN A 43 -9.10 -10.66 19.72
N CYS A 44 -10.36 -10.27 19.88
CA CYS A 44 -11.34 -11.00 20.71
C CYS A 44 -11.89 -12.25 20.03
N GLY A 45 -11.49 -12.49 18.78
CA GLY A 45 -12.00 -13.59 17.97
C GLY A 45 -13.30 -13.26 17.27
N LEU A 46 -13.62 -14.06 16.26
CA LEU A 46 -14.82 -13.92 15.47
C LEU A 46 -15.95 -14.74 16.09
N GLY A 47 -17.15 -14.21 16.09
CA GLY A 47 -18.35 -14.99 16.35
C GLY A 47 -18.65 -15.95 15.19
N GLU A 48 -19.89 -16.39 15.04
CA GLU A 48 -20.27 -17.28 13.94
C GLU A 48 -20.12 -16.63 12.56
N THR A 49 -20.40 -15.34 12.46
CA THR A 49 -20.26 -14.56 11.24
C THR A 49 -19.70 -13.18 11.54
N ALA A 50 -18.97 -12.63 10.57
CA ALA A 50 -18.46 -11.26 10.63
C ALA A 50 -18.59 -10.61 9.26
N THR A 51 -18.97 -9.33 9.23
CA THR A 51 -19.04 -8.54 8.01
C THR A 51 -17.89 -7.56 7.95
N LEU A 52 -17.04 -7.71 6.95
CA LEU A 52 -15.92 -6.81 6.69
C LEU A 52 -16.19 -5.97 5.45
N THR A 53 -15.98 -4.67 5.55
CA THR A 53 -15.91 -3.80 4.39
C THR A 53 -14.43 -3.58 4.06
N ILE A 54 -14.04 -3.94 2.85
CA ILE A 54 -12.66 -3.90 2.39
C ILE A 54 -12.51 -2.78 1.37
N GLN A 55 -11.47 -1.97 1.52
CA GLN A 55 -11.02 -1.06 0.50
C GLN A 55 -9.80 -1.68 -0.20
N ARG A 56 -9.92 -1.91 -1.49
CA ARG A 56 -8.83 -2.46 -2.31
C ARG A 56 -8.16 -1.35 -3.08
N PRO A 57 -6.84 -1.19 -2.96
CA PRO A 57 -6.12 -0.18 -3.73
C PRO A 57 -5.99 -0.59 -5.19
N ARG A 58 -5.90 0.40 -6.07
CA ARG A 58 -5.45 0.20 -7.43
C ARG A 58 -3.92 0.16 -7.45
N GLU A 59 -3.34 -0.84 -8.05
CA GLU A 59 -1.90 -0.97 -8.21
C GLU A 59 -1.43 -0.28 -9.49
N VAL A 60 -0.40 0.56 -9.38
CA VAL A 60 0.23 1.26 -10.51
C VAL A 60 1.72 0.94 -10.50
N THR A 61 2.26 0.58 -11.65
CA THR A 61 3.71 0.42 -11.83
C THR A 61 4.28 1.72 -12.39
N VAL A 62 5.22 2.31 -11.65
CA VAL A 62 5.88 3.56 -12.02
C VAL A 62 7.35 3.27 -12.33
N SER A 63 7.80 3.65 -13.50
CA SER A 63 9.20 3.47 -13.93
C SER A 63 9.89 4.81 -14.02
N LEU A 64 10.92 5.02 -13.21
CA LEU A 64 11.72 6.25 -13.16
C LEU A 64 13.18 5.91 -13.39
N SER A 65 13.88 6.77 -14.12
CA SER A 65 15.31 6.61 -14.40
C SER A 65 16.09 7.82 -13.88
N LYS A 66 17.13 7.58 -13.09
CA LYS A 66 18.06 8.62 -12.65
C LYS A 66 19.01 9.00 -13.83
N PRO A 67 19.66 10.17 -13.80
CA PRO A 67 19.82 11.07 -12.64
C PRO A 67 18.62 11.97 -12.42
N GLY A 68 18.48 12.44 -11.20
CA GLY A 68 17.45 13.38 -10.77
C GLY A 68 16.93 13.08 -9.38
N SER A 69 16.37 14.10 -8.76
CA SER A 69 15.67 13.95 -7.48
C SER A 69 14.28 13.34 -7.71
N LEU A 70 13.81 12.50 -6.79
CA LEU A 70 12.45 11.98 -6.85
C LEU A 70 11.41 13.07 -6.71
N GLY A 71 11.64 14.06 -5.86
CA GLY A 71 10.72 15.17 -5.66
C GLY A 71 9.51 14.79 -4.81
N LEU A 72 9.69 13.92 -3.81
CA LEU A 72 8.64 13.52 -2.89
C LEU A 72 9.17 13.39 -1.46
N LYS A 73 8.24 13.47 -0.52
CA LYS A 73 8.46 13.20 0.89
C LYS A 73 7.62 12.01 1.32
N LEU A 74 8.21 11.11 2.09
CA LEU A 74 7.56 9.89 2.58
C LEU A 74 7.37 9.93 4.09
N ASP A 75 6.21 9.47 4.53
CA ASP A 75 5.94 9.11 5.91
C ASP A 75 5.97 7.59 6.05
N TYR A 76 6.72 7.11 7.03
CA TYR A 76 6.86 5.68 7.31
C TYR A 76 7.29 5.46 8.76
N THR A 77 7.07 4.24 9.22
CA THR A 77 7.67 3.71 10.46
C THR A 77 8.57 2.54 10.09
N ASP A 78 9.48 2.13 10.97
CA ASP A 78 10.42 1.03 10.68
C ASP A 78 9.71 -0.25 10.23
N ASP A 79 8.55 -0.53 10.81
CA ASP A 79 7.77 -1.75 10.55
C ASP A 79 6.70 -1.56 9.46
N SER A 80 6.58 -0.37 8.86
CA SER A 80 5.59 -0.15 7.82
C SER A 80 5.94 -0.88 6.52
N ILE A 81 4.92 -1.27 5.77
CA ILE A 81 5.10 -1.72 4.39
C ILE A 81 5.27 -0.47 3.53
N GLY A 82 6.48 -0.27 3.02
CA GLY A 82 6.80 0.90 2.22
C GLY A 82 6.63 2.23 2.95
N GLY A 83 6.21 3.24 2.24
CA GLY A 83 5.94 4.58 2.78
C GLY A 83 4.79 5.27 2.07
N VAL A 84 4.08 6.12 2.80
CA VAL A 84 3.01 6.96 2.28
C VAL A 84 3.58 8.27 1.78
N ILE A 85 3.15 8.70 0.61
CA ILE A 85 3.57 9.98 0.05
C ILE A 85 2.89 11.11 0.83
N ALA A 86 3.71 11.86 1.57
CA ALA A 86 3.25 12.95 2.41
C ALA A 86 3.23 14.29 1.67
N ASP A 87 4.14 14.46 0.72
CA ASP A 87 4.24 15.69 -0.06
C ASP A 87 4.92 15.44 -1.42
N LEU A 88 4.59 16.25 -2.39
CA LEU A 88 5.15 16.26 -3.74
C LEU A 88 5.61 17.66 -4.10
N VAL A 89 6.79 17.76 -4.72
CA VAL A 89 7.25 19.03 -5.27
C VAL A 89 6.99 19.10 -6.78
N ASP A 90 6.94 20.31 -7.33
CA ASP A 90 6.62 20.56 -8.74
C ASP A 90 7.78 20.23 -9.70
N SER A 91 8.85 19.64 -9.21
CA SER A 91 10.03 19.29 -9.99
C SER A 91 10.54 17.90 -9.64
N GLY A 92 11.39 17.33 -10.48
CA GLY A 92 11.98 16.02 -10.27
C GLY A 92 11.33 14.91 -11.08
N LEU A 93 11.71 13.66 -10.77
CA LEU A 93 11.31 12.49 -11.57
C LEU A 93 9.81 12.19 -11.45
N VAL A 94 9.24 12.33 -10.26
CA VAL A 94 7.80 12.10 -10.04
C VAL A 94 6.95 13.15 -10.75
N ALA A 95 7.35 14.43 -10.70
CA ALA A 95 6.65 15.49 -11.43
C ALA A 95 6.65 15.24 -12.94
N LYS A 96 7.78 14.78 -13.48
CA LYS A 96 7.89 14.40 -14.91
C LYS A 96 6.99 13.21 -15.24
N TRP A 97 7.01 12.17 -14.41
CA TRP A 97 6.12 11.02 -14.56
C TRP A 97 4.65 11.44 -14.60
N ASN A 98 4.24 12.30 -13.66
CA ASN A 98 2.86 12.76 -13.56
C ASN A 98 2.43 13.57 -14.78
N SER A 99 3.33 14.36 -15.35
CA SER A 99 3.09 15.11 -16.60
C SER A 99 2.87 14.16 -17.79
N ASP A 100 3.65 13.08 -17.87
CA ASP A 100 3.59 12.13 -18.98
C ASP A 100 2.49 11.07 -18.83
N HIS A 101 2.04 10.82 -17.60
CA HIS A 101 1.10 9.74 -17.23
C HIS A 101 -0.03 10.26 -16.33
N ALA A 102 -0.84 11.19 -16.86
CA ALA A 102 -1.90 11.85 -16.08
C ALA A 102 -2.90 10.89 -15.44
N SER A 103 -3.23 9.77 -16.09
CA SER A 103 -4.16 8.78 -15.56
C SER A 103 -3.57 7.91 -14.44
N ASP A 104 -2.24 7.81 -14.39
CA ASP A 104 -1.48 7.06 -13.40
C ASP A 104 -0.60 7.98 -12.54
N ALA A 105 -0.97 9.25 -12.43
CA ALA A 105 -0.24 10.23 -11.65
C ALA A 105 -0.15 9.83 -10.17
N ILE A 106 1.04 10.00 -9.62
CA ILE A 106 1.29 9.82 -8.19
C ILE A 106 0.77 11.04 -7.44
N THR A 107 0.00 10.80 -6.38
CA THR A 107 -0.58 11.86 -5.55
C THR A 107 -0.27 11.66 -4.07
N VAL A 108 -0.41 12.72 -3.28
CA VAL A 108 -0.31 12.64 -1.82
C VAL A 108 -1.33 11.64 -1.28
N GLY A 109 -0.91 10.79 -0.36
CA GLY A 109 -1.73 9.70 0.19
C GLY A 109 -1.49 8.35 -0.48
N ASP A 110 -0.88 8.31 -1.66
CA ASP A 110 -0.48 7.06 -2.29
C ASP A 110 0.65 6.40 -1.49
N ARG A 111 0.75 5.07 -1.58
CA ARG A 111 1.78 4.30 -0.87
C ARG A 111 2.70 3.61 -1.86
N ILE A 112 4.01 3.78 -1.68
CA ILE A 112 5.03 3.02 -2.40
C ILE A 112 5.33 1.76 -1.60
N VAL A 113 5.14 0.58 -2.19
CA VAL A 113 5.25 -0.70 -1.47
C VAL A 113 6.34 -1.63 -1.99
N GLU A 114 6.70 -1.54 -3.26
CA GLU A 114 7.70 -2.41 -3.87
C GLU A 114 8.67 -1.65 -4.75
N LEU A 115 9.90 -2.15 -4.84
CA LEU A 115 10.93 -1.70 -5.76
C LEU A 115 11.53 -2.91 -6.47
N GLY A 116 11.41 -2.94 -7.80
CA GLY A 116 11.95 -4.04 -8.60
C GLY A 116 11.32 -5.41 -8.30
N GLY A 117 10.08 -5.43 -7.83
CA GLY A 117 9.36 -6.65 -7.45
C GLY A 117 9.60 -7.09 -6.00
N GLU A 118 10.43 -6.39 -5.24
CA GLU A 118 10.67 -6.69 -3.82
C GLU A 118 9.91 -5.73 -2.92
N GLN A 119 9.25 -6.26 -1.89
CA GLN A 119 8.54 -5.45 -0.91
C GLN A 119 9.53 -4.58 -0.11
N LEU A 120 9.17 -3.30 0.04
CA LEU A 120 9.94 -2.35 0.83
C LEU A 120 9.42 -2.30 2.26
N THR A 121 10.33 -2.11 3.21
CA THR A 121 9.98 -1.74 4.59
C THR A 121 10.27 -0.27 4.81
N GLY A 122 9.60 0.36 5.77
CA GLY A 122 9.88 1.76 6.12
C GLY A 122 11.34 1.99 6.50
N LYS A 123 11.92 1.03 7.21
CA LYS A 123 13.34 1.06 7.61
C LYS A 123 14.32 1.15 6.44
N THR A 124 14.03 0.50 5.32
CA THR A 124 14.94 0.38 4.18
C THR A 124 14.56 1.21 2.97
N ILE A 125 13.35 1.78 2.94
CA ILE A 125 12.81 2.42 1.74
C ILE A 125 13.68 3.55 1.19
N LEU A 126 14.13 4.47 2.04
CA LEU A 126 14.96 5.60 1.59
C LEU A 126 16.31 5.14 1.07
N GLU A 127 16.96 4.20 1.75
CA GLU A 127 18.24 3.66 1.35
C GLU A 127 18.14 2.96 -0.01
N ARG A 128 17.14 2.13 -0.19
CA ARG A 128 16.91 1.41 -1.44
C ARG A 128 16.55 2.34 -2.60
N LEU A 129 15.72 3.35 -2.37
CA LEU A 129 15.41 4.36 -3.37
C LEU A 129 16.62 5.19 -3.77
N LYS A 130 17.52 5.48 -2.85
CA LYS A 130 18.77 6.20 -3.14
C LYS A 130 19.78 5.35 -3.91
N ALA A 131 19.88 4.07 -3.59
CA ALA A 131 20.88 3.16 -4.17
C ALA A 131 20.53 2.73 -5.61
N ALA A 132 19.28 2.66 -5.98
CA ALA A 132 18.84 2.21 -7.30
C ALA A 132 18.99 3.31 -8.36
N GLU A 133 19.55 2.95 -9.53
CA GLU A 133 19.64 3.87 -10.68
C GLU A 133 18.34 3.88 -11.49
N GLU A 134 17.71 2.72 -11.64
CA GLU A 134 16.40 2.58 -12.24
C GLU A 134 15.39 2.17 -11.16
N LEU A 135 14.27 2.86 -11.12
CA LEU A 135 13.23 2.67 -10.12
C LEU A 135 11.97 2.12 -10.80
N ARG A 136 11.67 0.87 -10.54
CA ARG A 136 10.40 0.26 -10.92
C ARG A 136 9.58 0.09 -9.64
N LEU A 137 8.69 1.02 -9.41
CA LEU A 137 7.93 1.11 -8.17
C LEU A 137 6.52 0.54 -8.34
N LYS A 138 6.05 -0.21 -7.36
CA LYS A 138 4.63 -0.48 -7.21
C LYS A 138 4.05 0.55 -6.25
N VAL A 139 3.07 1.29 -6.73
CA VAL A 139 2.35 2.33 -5.98
C VAL A 139 0.91 1.91 -5.82
N LEU A 140 0.40 2.01 -4.60
CA LEU A 140 -1.00 1.73 -4.28
C LEU A 140 -1.79 3.03 -4.20
N LYS A 141 -2.89 3.09 -4.92
CA LYS A 141 -3.83 4.21 -4.91
C LYS A 141 -5.14 3.74 -4.27
N TYR A 142 -5.43 4.25 -3.12
CA TYR A 142 -6.67 3.99 -2.38
C TYR A 142 -7.82 4.86 -2.80
#